data_3d8b39c10c642356d461d8d1a38c1776
#
_entry.id   3d8b39c10c642356d461d8d1a38c1776
#
_cell.length_a   1.000
_cell.length_b   1.000
_cell.length_c   1.000
_cell.angle_alpha   90.00
_cell.angle_beta   90.00
_cell.angle_gamma   90.00
#
_symmetry.space_group_name_H-M   'P 1'
#
loop_
_entity.id
_entity.type
_entity.pdbx_description
1 polymer ?
#
loop_
_entity_poly.entity_id
_entity_poly.type
_entity_poly.pdbx_seq_one_letter_code
_entity_poly.pdbx_strand_id
1 'polypeptide(L)'
;MIRNYYSQMPEKIEQARHILKRSMTLTEKILFSHLVKIEKEPKRTKSYVELQPDRVAMQDATAQMALLQFALTGRSEVAVPSTVHCDHLIQARVGKDKDLEYANEISSEVFSFLKSASAKDGLGFWEPGAGIIHQVVLENYAFPGGMIIGTDSHTPNAGGLGMVAIGV
;
A
#
# COMPACT_ATOMS: atom_id res chain seq x y z
N MET A 1 10.81 9.00 -5.77
CA MET A 1 9.37 8.77 -5.91
C MET A 1 8.56 10.05 -5.67
N ILE A 2 8.44 10.60 -4.44
CA ILE A 2 7.57 11.76 -4.10
C ILE A 2 7.85 13.01 -4.96
N ARG A 3 9.12 13.39 -5.15
CA ARG A 3 9.47 14.53 -6.02
C ARG A 3 8.99 14.33 -7.46
N ASN A 4 9.12 13.14 -8.00
CA ASN A 4 8.66 12.79 -9.35
C ASN A 4 7.12 12.87 -9.44
N TYR A 5 6.42 12.39 -8.43
CA TYR A 5 4.96 12.52 -8.35
C TYR A 5 4.52 13.98 -8.42
N TYR A 6 5.07 14.85 -7.56
CA TYR A 6 4.70 16.25 -7.53
C TYR A 6 5.08 17.03 -8.81
N SER A 7 6.15 16.63 -9.51
CA SER A 7 6.51 17.25 -10.78
C SER A 7 5.53 16.94 -11.92
N GLN A 8 4.88 15.76 -11.88
CA GLN A 8 3.94 15.32 -12.92
C GLN A 8 2.47 15.65 -12.59
N MET A 9 2.14 15.80 -11.31
CA MET A 9 0.78 16.02 -10.85
C MET A 9 0.07 17.22 -11.50
N PRO A 10 0.69 18.41 -11.65
CA PRO A 10 0.03 19.56 -12.26
C PRO A 10 -0.45 19.30 -13.68
N GLU A 11 0.36 18.66 -14.51
CA GLU A 11 0.02 18.32 -15.89
C GLU A 11 -1.16 17.33 -15.95
N LYS A 12 -1.12 16.27 -15.15
CA LYS A 12 -2.20 15.30 -15.08
C LYS A 12 -3.52 15.90 -14.61
N ILE A 13 -3.46 16.82 -13.63
CA ILE A 13 -4.65 17.53 -13.15
C ILE A 13 -5.21 18.45 -14.24
N GLU A 14 -4.37 19.11 -15.01
CA GLU A 14 -4.82 19.98 -16.10
C GLU A 14 -5.47 19.18 -17.23
N GLN A 15 -4.89 18.05 -17.62
CA GLN A 15 -5.50 17.09 -18.56
C GLN A 15 -6.88 16.63 -18.08
N ALA A 16 -6.99 16.28 -16.78
CA ALA A 16 -8.27 15.89 -16.19
C ALA A 16 -9.31 17.02 -16.23
N ARG A 17 -8.91 18.28 -15.97
CA ARG A 17 -9.79 19.45 -16.06
C ARG A 17 -10.34 19.66 -17.46
N HIS A 18 -9.51 19.49 -18.49
CA HIS A 18 -9.95 19.61 -19.88
C HIS A 18 -11.01 18.58 -20.24
N ILE A 19 -10.93 17.36 -19.69
CA ILE A 19 -11.91 16.31 -19.93
C ILE A 19 -13.18 16.51 -19.11
N LEU A 20 -13.05 16.81 -17.82
CA LEU A 20 -14.19 16.95 -16.92
C LEU A 20 -14.96 18.25 -17.10
N LYS A 21 -14.30 19.33 -17.55
CA LYS A 21 -14.85 20.69 -17.72
C LYS A 21 -15.53 21.23 -16.46
N ARG A 22 -15.05 20.83 -15.29
CA ARG A 22 -15.54 21.23 -13.97
C ARG A 22 -14.44 21.22 -12.93
N SER A 23 -14.71 21.81 -11.77
CA SER A 23 -13.85 21.69 -10.58
C SER A 23 -13.78 20.24 -10.09
N MET A 24 -12.64 19.87 -9.53
CA MET A 24 -12.39 18.54 -8.93
C MET A 24 -12.22 18.66 -7.43
N THR A 25 -12.72 17.67 -6.70
CA THR A 25 -12.39 17.46 -5.28
C THR A 25 -10.93 17.04 -5.12
N LEU A 26 -10.39 17.09 -3.90
CA LEU A 26 -9.05 16.60 -3.61
C LEU A 26 -8.90 15.12 -4.00
N THR A 27 -9.86 14.30 -3.62
CA THR A 27 -9.85 12.86 -3.95
C THR A 27 -9.83 12.61 -5.46
N GLU A 28 -10.63 13.36 -6.23
CA GLU A 28 -10.60 13.26 -7.70
C GLU A 28 -9.23 13.66 -8.26
N LYS A 29 -8.62 14.73 -7.76
CA LYS A 29 -7.26 15.14 -8.19
C LYS A 29 -6.25 14.02 -7.94
N ILE A 30 -6.31 13.37 -6.78
CA ILE A 30 -5.42 12.26 -6.45
C ILE A 30 -5.69 11.08 -7.38
N LEU A 31 -6.95 10.65 -7.55
CA LEU A 31 -7.29 9.53 -8.43
C LEU A 31 -6.86 9.79 -9.87
N PHE A 32 -7.17 10.97 -10.42
CA PHE A 32 -6.78 11.32 -11.78
C PHE A 32 -5.26 11.41 -11.97
N SER A 33 -4.52 11.85 -10.95
CA SER A 33 -3.05 11.86 -11.03
C SER A 33 -2.42 10.46 -11.04
N HIS A 34 -3.16 9.44 -10.61
CA HIS A 34 -2.72 8.04 -10.61
C HIS A 34 -3.32 7.21 -11.75
N LEU A 35 -4.16 7.79 -12.61
CA LEU A 35 -4.64 7.09 -13.80
C LEU A 35 -3.48 6.79 -14.75
N VAL A 36 -3.45 5.57 -15.28
CA VAL A 36 -2.51 5.17 -16.33
C VAL A 36 -2.81 5.93 -17.62
N LYS A 37 -4.12 6.11 -17.92
CA LYS A 37 -4.59 6.89 -19.08
C LYS A 37 -5.81 7.73 -18.71
N ILE A 38 -5.83 8.96 -19.20
CA ILE A 38 -6.96 9.89 -19.06
C ILE A 38 -7.51 10.18 -20.46
N GLU A 39 -8.44 9.35 -20.93
CA GLU A 39 -9.01 9.49 -22.30
C GLU A 39 -10.42 10.10 -22.31
N LYS A 40 -11.21 9.79 -21.29
CA LYS A 40 -12.60 10.24 -21.14
C LYS A 40 -13.00 10.31 -19.67
N GLU A 41 -14.09 11.04 -19.39
CA GLU A 41 -14.66 11.07 -18.04
C GLU A 41 -15.14 9.66 -17.60
N PRO A 42 -14.60 9.10 -16.52
CA PRO A 42 -15.09 7.86 -15.96
C PRO A 42 -16.47 8.06 -15.35
N LYS A 43 -17.43 7.22 -15.71
CA LYS A 43 -18.76 7.24 -15.12
C LYS A 43 -18.79 6.40 -13.85
N ARG A 44 -19.13 7.03 -12.74
CA ARG A 44 -19.24 6.35 -11.43
C ARG A 44 -20.12 5.12 -11.55
N THR A 45 -19.70 4.01 -10.96
CA THR A 45 -20.36 2.69 -10.95
C THR A 45 -20.47 1.98 -12.31
N LYS A 46 -19.97 2.58 -13.40
CA LYS A 46 -20.08 2.03 -14.76
C LYS A 46 -18.73 1.86 -15.47
N SER A 47 -17.75 2.67 -15.12
CA SER A 47 -16.44 2.62 -15.77
C SER A 47 -15.41 1.89 -14.92
N TYR A 48 -14.62 1.06 -15.56
CA TYR A 48 -13.38 0.55 -14.99
C TYR A 48 -12.26 1.49 -15.37
N VAL A 49 -11.35 1.72 -14.45
CA VAL A 49 -10.15 2.55 -14.65
C VAL A 49 -8.92 1.80 -14.16
N GLU A 50 -7.79 2.05 -14.81
CA GLU A 50 -6.51 1.49 -14.42
C GLU A 50 -5.74 2.54 -13.62
N LEU A 51 -5.38 2.20 -12.39
CA LEU A 51 -4.67 3.08 -11.46
C LEU A 51 -3.29 2.51 -11.15
N GLN A 52 -2.31 3.37 -11.04
CA GLN A 52 -0.97 3.02 -10.59
C GLN A 52 -0.75 3.62 -9.20
N PRO A 53 -0.86 2.82 -8.13
CA PRO A 53 -0.60 3.31 -6.78
C PRO A 53 0.88 3.62 -6.59
N ASP A 54 1.20 4.48 -5.61
CA ASP A 54 2.59 4.75 -5.23
C ASP A 54 3.19 3.62 -4.40
N ARG A 55 2.35 2.86 -3.69
CA ARG A 55 2.80 1.85 -2.74
C ARG A 55 1.75 0.78 -2.48
N VAL A 56 2.24 -0.40 -2.13
CA VAL A 56 1.46 -1.48 -1.52
C VAL A 56 2.00 -1.77 -0.12
N ALA A 57 1.12 -1.92 0.87
CA ALA A 57 1.47 -2.36 2.22
C ALA A 57 0.66 -3.60 2.60
N MET A 58 1.34 -4.63 3.10
CA MET A 58 0.72 -5.92 3.42
C MET A 58 1.01 -6.28 4.87
N GLN A 59 -0.01 -6.74 5.58
CA GLN A 59 0.17 -7.33 6.92
C GLN A 59 0.51 -8.83 6.80
N ASP A 60 1.13 -9.40 7.81
CA ASP A 60 1.72 -10.74 7.80
C ASP A 60 0.73 -11.89 7.53
N ALA A 61 -0.51 -11.80 7.99
CA ALA A 61 -1.47 -12.88 7.77
C ALA A 61 -1.90 -12.98 6.29
N THR A 62 -2.12 -11.86 5.60
CA THR A 62 -2.58 -11.82 4.21
C THR A 62 -1.42 -11.79 3.20
N ALA A 63 -0.25 -11.27 3.58
CA ALA A 63 0.93 -11.23 2.73
C ALA A 63 1.39 -12.62 2.28
N GLN A 64 1.17 -13.66 3.09
CA GLN A 64 1.51 -15.03 2.74
C GLN A 64 0.89 -15.43 1.40
N MET A 65 -0.43 -15.26 1.26
CA MET A 65 -1.13 -15.58 0.03
C MET A 65 -0.72 -14.66 -1.12
N ALA A 66 -0.59 -13.36 -0.86
CA ALA A 66 -0.20 -12.38 -1.88
C ALA A 66 1.18 -12.69 -2.48
N LEU A 67 2.18 -13.02 -1.65
CA LEU A 67 3.52 -13.38 -2.11
C LEU A 67 3.57 -14.73 -2.81
N LEU A 68 2.79 -15.73 -2.37
CA LEU A 68 2.67 -16.99 -3.08
C LEU A 68 2.06 -16.79 -4.48
N GLN A 69 0.99 -15.99 -4.59
CA GLN A 69 0.40 -15.65 -5.88
C GLN A 69 1.36 -14.86 -6.76
N PHE A 70 2.11 -13.91 -6.18
CA PHE A 70 3.13 -13.16 -6.91
C PHE A 70 4.21 -14.09 -7.48
N ALA A 71 4.72 -15.02 -6.68
CA ALA A 71 5.71 -16.01 -7.12
C ALA A 71 5.21 -16.86 -8.32
N LEU A 72 3.91 -17.19 -8.35
CA LEU A 72 3.31 -17.92 -9.48
C LEU A 72 3.27 -17.12 -10.79
N THR A 73 3.38 -15.79 -10.73
CA THR A 73 3.42 -14.95 -11.94
C THR A 73 4.75 -15.07 -12.70
N GLY A 74 5.79 -15.59 -12.07
CA GLY A 74 7.15 -15.67 -12.64
C GLY A 74 7.85 -14.31 -12.78
N ARG A 75 7.32 -13.24 -12.20
CA ARG A 75 7.96 -11.92 -12.19
C ARG A 75 9.10 -11.91 -11.17
N SER A 76 10.15 -11.16 -11.48
CA SER A 76 11.33 -11.03 -10.62
C SER A 76 11.27 -9.86 -9.64
N GLU A 77 10.42 -8.87 -9.90
CA GLU A 77 10.33 -7.64 -9.11
C GLU A 77 8.89 -7.13 -9.04
N VAL A 78 8.56 -6.49 -7.93
CA VAL A 78 7.27 -5.81 -7.74
C VAL A 78 7.20 -4.54 -8.60
N ALA A 79 6.01 -4.22 -9.09
CA ALA A 79 5.80 -3.06 -9.98
C ALA A 79 5.90 -1.71 -9.25
N VAL A 80 5.64 -1.68 -7.95
CA VAL A 80 5.67 -0.49 -7.10
C VAL A 80 6.31 -0.81 -5.75
N PRO A 81 6.88 0.17 -5.05
CA PRO A 81 7.40 -0.03 -3.70
C PRO A 81 6.39 -0.74 -2.81
N SER A 82 6.75 -1.89 -2.28
CA SER A 82 5.87 -2.72 -1.47
C SER A 82 6.54 -3.09 -0.16
N THR A 83 5.76 -3.23 0.90
CA THR A 83 6.25 -3.59 2.24
C THR A 83 5.38 -4.65 2.89
N VAL A 84 6.03 -5.52 3.65
CA VAL A 84 5.39 -6.51 4.54
C VAL A 84 5.64 -6.09 5.98
N HIS A 85 4.61 -6.16 6.81
CA HIS A 85 4.64 -5.76 8.21
C HIS A 85 4.14 -6.92 9.08
N CYS A 86 4.94 -7.31 10.09
CA CYS A 86 4.64 -8.43 10.96
C CYS A 86 4.04 -7.93 12.29
N ASP A 87 2.73 -7.69 12.30
CA ASP A 87 2.01 -7.17 13.47
C ASP A 87 0.72 -7.92 13.82
N HIS A 88 0.04 -8.57 12.86
CA HIS A 88 -1.24 -9.23 13.08
C HIS A 88 -1.13 -10.59 13.77
N LEU A 89 0.01 -11.29 13.65
CA LEU A 89 0.23 -12.58 14.30
C LEU A 89 0.72 -12.44 15.75
N ILE A 90 0.89 -11.21 16.25
CA ILE A 90 1.26 -10.94 17.64
C ILE A 90 -0.02 -10.72 18.46
N GLN A 91 -0.26 -11.55 19.47
CA GLN A 91 -1.42 -11.45 20.35
C GLN A 91 -1.09 -10.63 21.60
N ALA A 92 -1.78 -9.52 21.80
CA ALA A 92 -1.63 -8.66 22.99
C ALA A 92 -2.35 -9.29 24.19
N ARG A 93 -1.70 -10.18 24.93
CA ARG A 93 -2.29 -10.95 26.05
C ARG A 93 -1.65 -10.68 27.40
N VAL A 94 -0.33 -10.72 27.48
CA VAL A 94 0.43 -10.69 28.75
C VAL A 94 1.29 -9.44 28.86
N GLY A 95 1.91 -9.04 27.77
CA GLY A 95 2.80 -7.88 27.67
C GLY A 95 3.80 -8.05 26.54
N LYS A 96 4.29 -6.92 26.03
CA LYS A 96 5.03 -6.84 24.78
C LYS A 96 6.14 -7.88 24.60
N ASP A 97 6.95 -8.09 25.63
CA ASP A 97 8.15 -8.96 25.52
C ASP A 97 7.73 -10.43 25.42
N LYS A 98 6.81 -10.87 26.28
CA LYS A 98 6.32 -12.26 26.28
C LYS A 98 5.44 -12.57 25.07
N ASP A 99 4.61 -11.64 24.65
CA ASP A 99 3.73 -11.82 23.50
C ASP A 99 4.55 -11.84 22.20
N LEU A 100 5.62 -11.06 22.10
CA LEU A 100 6.54 -11.07 20.99
C LEU A 100 7.38 -12.36 20.93
N GLU A 101 7.91 -12.82 22.08
CA GLU A 101 8.63 -14.10 22.20
C GLU A 101 7.74 -15.26 21.74
N TYR A 102 6.53 -15.31 22.24
CA TYR A 102 5.56 -16.34 21.85
C TYR A 102 5.23 -16.29 20.36
N ALA A 103 4.98 -15.11 19.79
CA ALA A 103 4.71 -14.96 18.36
C ALA A 103 5.90 -15.42 17.50
N ASN A 104 7.12 -15.09 17.89
CA ASN A 104 8.33 -15.53 17.19
C ASN A 104 8.53 -17.05 17.25
N GLU A 105 8.09 -17.70 18.32
CA GLU A 105 8.12 -19.16 18.45
C GLU A 105 7.09 -19.81 17.54
N ILE A 106 5.80 -19.47 17.70
CA ILE A 106 4.70 -20.15 17.01
C ILE A 106 4.57 -19.79 15.53
N SER A 107 5.01 -18.60 15.14
CA SER A 107 4.91 -18.09 13.76
C SER A 107 6.27 -18.00 13.05
N SER A 108 7.31 -18.66 13.58
CA SER A 108 8.68 -18.61 13.06
C SER A 108 8.79 -18.97 11.57
N GLU A 109 8.06 -19.98 11.13
CA GLU A 109 8.04 -20.41 9.72
C GLU A 109 7.43 -19.34 8.83
N VAL A 110 6.31 -18.73 9.25
CA VAL A 110 5.65 -17.65 8.51
C VAL A 110 6.56 -16.43 8.39
N PHE A 111 7.15 -15.97 9.50
CA PHE A 111 8.05 -14.82 9.49
C PHE A 111 9.29 -15.08 8.64
N SER A 112 9.85 -16.27 8.69
CA SER A 112 10.99 -16.68 7.86
C SER A 112 10.63 -16.70 6.38
N PHE A 113 9.47 -17.23 6.01
CA PHE A 113 8.96 -17.19 4.64
C PHE A 113 8.78 -15.74 4.15
N LEU A 114 8.06 -14.91 4.91
CA LEU A 114 7.81 -13.51 4.54
C LEU A 114 9.10 -12.71 4.38
N LYS A 115 10.07 -12.90 5.26
CA LYS A 115 11.39 -12.26 5.21
C LYS A 115 12.16 -12.68 3.95
N SER A 116 12.21 -13.98 3.68
CA SER A 116 12.96 -14.51 2.52
C SER A 116 12.31 -14.12 1.19
N ALA A 117 10.99 -14.20 1.09
CA ALA A 117 10.25 -13.77 -0.10
C ALA A 117 10.38 -12.26 -0.34
N SER A 118 10.27 -11.45 0.72
CA SER A 118 10.47 -10.00 0.62
C SER A 118 11.87 -9.65 0.11
N ALA A 119 12.91 -10.30 0.63
CA ALA A 119 14.28 -10.09 0.18
C ALA A 119 14.49 -10.49 -1.28
N LYS A 120 13.88 -11.61 -1.71
CA LYS A 120 13.97 -12.11 -3.08
C LYS A 120 13.31 -11.17 -4.09
N ASP A 121 12.13 -10.68 -3.77
CA ASP A 121 11.26 -9.97 -4.71
C ASP A 121 11.37 -8.43 -4.58
N GLY A 122 12.32 -7.94 -3.75
CA GLY A 122 12.62 -6.51 -3.61
C GLY A 122 11.64 -5.73 -2.74
N LEU A 123 10.92 -6.40 -1.80
CA LEU A 123 10.03 -5.74 -0.86
C LEU A 123 10.77 -5.31 0.41
N GLY A 124 10.28 -4.23 1.04
CA GLY A 124 10.67 -3.89 2.40
C GLY A 124 10.01 -4.85 3.41
N PHE A 125 10.75 -5.17 4.48
CA PHE A 125 10.26 -6.08 5.52
C PHE A 125 10.38 -5.43 6.90
N TRP A 126 9.27 -5.30 7.59
CA TRP A 126 9.17 -4.81 8.96
C TRP A 126 8.96 -6.01 9.88
N GLU A 127 9.99 -6.29 10.68
CA GLU A 127 10.06 -7.47 11.56
C GLU A 127 8.99 -7.44 12.66
N PRO A 128 8.65 -8.60 13.24
CA PRO A 128 7.79 -8.67 14.44
C PRO A 128 8.29 -7.72 15.53
N GLY A 129 7.39 -6.91 16.07
CA GLY A 129 7.73 -5.91 17.10
C GLY A 129 8.11 -4.53 16.57
N ALA A 130 8.20 -4.34 15.24
CA ALA A 130 8.50 -3.03 14.64
C ALA A 130 7.37 -2.00 14.80
N GLY A 131 6.16 -2.43 15.10
CA GLY A 131 4.98 -1.59 15.29
C GLY A 131 3.80 -2.00 14.42
N ILE A 132 2.64 -1.40 14.69
CA ILE A 132 1.41 -1.65 13.94
C ILE A 132 1.56 -1.07 12.53
N ILE A 133 1.23 -1.87 11.51
CA ILE A 133 1.35 -1.51 10.09
C ILE A 133 0.81 -0.10 9.79
N HIS A 134 -0.37 0.25 10.28
CA HIS A 134 -1.01 1.52 9.95
C HIS A 134 -0.23 2.72 10.47
N GLN A 135 0.36 2.60 11.66
CA GLN A 135 1.18 3.64 12.26
C GLN A 135 2.52 3.74 11.56
N VAL A 136 3.16 2.60 11.28
CA VAL A 136 4.43 2.54 10.54
C VAL A 136 4.28 3.16 9.16
N VAL A 137 3.19 2.84 8.45
CA VAL A 137 2.89 3.42 7.12
C VAL A 137 2.65 4.92 7.20
N LEU A 138 1.87 5.37 8.18
CA LEU A 138 1.58 6.79 8.37
C LEU A 138 2.85 7.61 8.63
N GLU A 139 3.72 7.11 9.50
CA GLU A 139 4.94 7.81 9.91
C GLU A 139 6.06 7.81 8.87
N ASN A 140 6.17 6.73 8.09
CA ASN A 140 7.34 6.53 7.23
C ASN A 140 7.05 6.69 5.73
N TYR A 141 5.80 6.51 5.30
CA TYR A 141 5.48 6.40 3.88
C TYR A 141 4.37 7.31 3.40
N ALA A 142 3.49 7.77 4.29
CA ALA A 142 2.37 8.61 3.87
C ALA A 142 2.84 10.02 3.48
N PHE A 143 2.23 10.55 2.43
CA PHE A 143 2.45 11.92 1.97
C PHE A 143 1.18 12.47 1.30
N PRO A 144 0.91 13.79 1.36
CA PRO A 144 -0.28 14.37 0.76
C PRO A 144 -0.35 14.10 -0.74
N GLY A 145 -1.50 13.67 -1.20
CA GLY A 145 -1.73 13.40 -2.62
C GLY A 145 -1.31 12.02 -3.13
N GLY A 146 -0.65 11.22 -2.32
CA GLY A 146 -0.26 9.85 -2.68
C GLY A 146 -1.42 8.88 -2.72
N MET A 147 -1.18 7.70 -3.29
CA MET A 147 -2.14 6.58 -3.33
C MET A 147 -1.49 5.30 -2.81
N ILE A 148 -2.15 4.63 -1.88
CA ILE A 148 -1.70 3.36 -1.31
C ILE A 148 -2.81 2.32 -1.34
N ILE A 149 -2.44 1.09 -1.65
CA ILE A 149 -3.29 -0.10 -1.50
C ILE A 149 -2.69 -0.97 -0.39
N GLY A 150 -3.53 -1.46 0.51
CA GLY A 150 -3.10 -2.35 1.58
C GLY A 150 -4.00 -3.55 1.75
N THR A 151 -3.45 -4.63 2.26
CA THR A 151 -4.17 -5.88 2.53
C THR A 151 -4.85 -5.87 3.90
N ASP A 152 -5.19 -4.70 4.40
CA ASP A 152 -5.85 -4.53 5.69
C ASP A 152 -6.93 -3.45 5.64
N SER A 153 -8.04 -3.68 6.34
CA SER A 153 -9.21 -2.77 6.38
C SER A 153 -8.89 -1.40 6.97
N HIS A 154 -7.83 -1.25 7.76
CA HIS A 154 -7.40 0.01 8.36
C HIS A 154 -6.34 0.76 7.54
N THR A 155 -5.99 0.28 6.34
CA THR A 155 -5.14 1.01 5.37
C THR A 155 -5.58 2.48 5.18
N PRO A 156 -6.90 2.82 5.18
CA PRO A 156 -7.40 4.20 5.13
C PRO A 156 -6.83 5.16 6.18
N ASN A 157 -6.18 4.67 7.24
CA ASN A 157 -5.46 5.49 8.22
C ASN A 157 -4.46 6.46 7.56
N ALA A 158 -3.82 6.07 6.47
CA ALA A 158 -2.92 6.93 5.70
C ALA A 158 -3.62 8.18 5.10
N GLY A 159 -4.95 8.15 5.00
CA GLY A 159 -5.77 9.31 4.65
C GLY A 159 -5.65 10.48 5.62
N GLY A 160 -5.23 10.23 6.87
CA GLY A 160 -4.93 11.27 7.86
C GLY A 160 -3.85 12.26 7.40
N LEU A 161 -2.96 11.84 6.50
CA LEU A 161 -1.97 12.72 5.84
C LEU A 161 -2.33 13.05 4.38
N GLY A 162 -3.60 12.91 4.00
CA GLY A 162 -4.08 13.34 2.68
C GLY A 162 -3.76 12.39 1.53
N MET A 163 -3.61 11.10 1.79
CA MET A 163 -3.55 10.07 0.76
C MET A 163 -4.94 9.57 0.37
N VAL A 164 -5.07 9.00 -0.84
CA VAL A 164 -6.11 8.02 -1.13
C VAL A 164 -5.56 6.64 -0.74
N ALA A 165 -6.09 6.10 0.35
CA ALA A 165 -5.64 4.84 0.91
C ALA A 165 -6.78 3.82 0.90
N ILE A 166 -6.54 2.68 0.25
CA ILE A 166 -7.56 1.66 -0.02
C ILE A 166 -7.14 0.35 0.64
N GLY A 167 -7.98 -0.15 1.54
CA GLY A 167 -7.87 -1.48 2.11
C GLY A 167 -8.65 -2.50 1.26
N VAL A 168 -8.06 -3.65 1.01
CA VAL A 168 -8.64 -4.75 0.22
C VAL A 168 -8.55 -6.07 0.97
#